data_3bd1c8340f0177571f98e4bd28d725f5
#
_entry.id   3bd1c8340f0177571f98e4bd28d725f5
#
_cell.length_a   1.000
_cell.length_b   1.000
_cell.length_c   1.000
_cell.angle_alpha   90.00
_cell.angle_beta   90.00
_cell.angle_gamma   90.00
#
_symmetry.space_group_name_H-M   'P 1'
#
loop_
_entity.id
_entity.type
_entity.pdbx_description
1 polymer ?
#
loop_
_entity_poly.entity_id
_entity_poly.type
_entity_poly.pdbx_seq_one_letter_code
_entity_poly.pdbx_strand_id
1 'polypeptide(L)'
;MAPRWSPDSWRSKLIEQVPVYPDLKKLAEVEQQLATFPPLVFAGEARELKAKLARVAAGEAFLLQGGDCAETFAEHRADAIRDFFRVLLQMAVVLTYAGGSQVVKLGRIAGQFAKPRSAPTEVQNGEELPSYRGDIINGIEFTEEARVPDPQRMLMAYRQSAATLNLLRAFAQGGYANLDHVHRWNLGFVKDSPAGHRYQELAGHIAESLRFMRACGLTPERTPELRTTSLYTSHEALMLGYEQAMTRVDSTSGDWYATSGHFLWVGDRTRSLDQAHIEFLRGIKNPVGAKCGPSLGPDELLRLIDALSPANEPGRLTLICRFGADKVAKLLPPLIRAIKREGKSVVWTCDPMHGNTIKAAGGYKTRPFDLIMREVEAYFDIHRSEGSHAGGVHVEMTGQNVTECVGGSKAVTETNLSDRYHTHCDPRLNADQSLELAFIVSERLKREREGRPEPEISIAAGE
;
A
#
# COMPACT_ATOMS: atom_id res chain seq x y z
N MET A 1 29.13 2.86 23.39
CA MET A 1 28.04 2.03 22.90
C MET A 1 26.96 2.96 22.38
N ALA A 2 26.45 2.74 21.17
CA ALA A 2 25.26 3.48 20.69
C ALA A 2 24.10 3.24 21.67
N PRO A 3 23.29 4.25 22.01
CA PRO A 3 22.15 4.07 22.91
C PRO A 3 21.24 2.97 22.37
N ARG A 4 20.79 2.10 23.29
CA ARG A 4 19.84 1.04 22.95
C ARG A 4 18.55 1.70 22.44
N TRP A 5 18.02 1.22 21.30
CA TRP A 5 16.78 1.73 20.72
C TRP A 5 15.59 1.53 21.70
N SER A 6 14.73 2.52 21.76
CA SER A 6 13.44 2.48 22.43
C SER A 6 12.38 3.17 21.55
N PRO A 7 11.07 2.90 21.75
CA PRO A 7 10.01 3.49 20.93
C PRO A 7 9.99 5.02 20.89
N ASP A 8 10.63 5.68 21.86
CA ASP A 8 10.73 7.15 21.99
C ASP A 8 12.10 7.71 21.56
N SER A 9 13.09 6.85 21.17
CA SER A 9 14.43 7.28 20.78
C SER A 9 14.45 8.30 19.62
N TRP A 10 13.43 8.27 18.76
CA TRP A 10 13.24 9.22 17.68
C TRP A 10 13.04 10.68 18.15
N ARG A 11 12.55 10.90 19.40
CA ARG A 11 12.31 12.24 19.96
C ARG A 11 13.57 13.07 20.13
N SER A 12 14.73 12.41 20.15
CA SER A 12 16.05 13.05 20.18
C SER A 12 16.58 13.46 18.79
N LYS A 13 15.86 13.14 17.72
CA LYS A 13 16.26 13.36 16.34
C LYS A 13 15.47 14.50 15.71
N LEU A 14 16.05 15.12 14.68
CA LEU A 14 15.31 16.08 13.85
C LEU A 14 14.12 15.37 13.18
N ILE A 15 12.96 16.00 13.26
CA ILE A 15 11.74 15.50 12.63
C ILE A 15 11.21 16.52 11.62
N GLU A 16 10.87 16.02 10.44
CA GLU A 16 10.24 16.82 9.38
C GLU A 16 8.78 16.42 9.21
N GLN A 17 8.02 17.27 8.51
CA GLN A 17 6.61 17.02 8.17
C GLN A 17 5.67 16.85 9.39
N VAL A 18 6.10 17.23 10.58
CA VAL A 18 5.28 17.16 11.80
C VAL A 18 4.41 18.42 11.91
N PRO A 19 3.15 18.31 12.35
CA PRO A 19 2.31 19.46 12.66
C PRO A 19 2.77 20.15 13.95
N VAL A 20 2.55 21.47 14.02
CA VAL A 20 2.76 22.23 15.26
C VAL A 20 1.44 22.29 16.02
N TYR A 21 1.36 21.53 17.10
CA TYR A 21 0.18 21.54 17.97
C TYR A 21 0.22 22.75 18.93
N PRO A 22 -0.88 23.48 19.06
CA PRO A 22 -0.93 24.65 19.95
C PRO A 22 -0.92 24.29 21.44
N ASP A 23 -1.40 23.10 21.78
CA ASP A 23 -1.47 22.58 23.14
C ASP A 23 -0.72 21.25 23.27
N LEU A 24 0.54 21.35 23.73
CA LEU A 24 1.41 20.19 23.93
C LEU A 24 1.00 19.31 25.11
N LYS A 25 0.27 19.89 26.10
CA LYS A 25 -0.26 19.11 27.22
C LYS A 25 -1.38 18.19 26.73
N LYS A 26 -2.33 18.73 25.96
CA LYS A 26 -3.40 17.96 25.32
C LYS A 26 -2.84 16.88 24.39
N LEU A 27 -1.77 17.19 23.64
CA LEU A 27 -1.08 16.21 22.81
C LEU A 27 -0.55 15.03 23.66
N ALA A 28 0.16 15.32 24.74
CA ALA A 28 0.70 14.29 25.64
C ALA A 28 -0.39 13.44 26.28
N GLU A 29 -1.51 14.06 26.71
CA GLU A 29 -2.68 13.35 27.26
C GLU A 29 -3.28 12.38 26.22
N VAL A 30 -3.41 12.78 24.96
CA VAL A 30 -3.91 11.93 23.87
C VAL A 30 -2.94 10.79 23.55
N GLU A 31 -1.63 11.04 23.48
CA GLU A 31 -0.63 10.00 23.29
C GLU A 31 -0.67 8.97 24.44
N GLN A 32 -0.78 9.40 25.69
CA GLN A 32 -0.94 8.52 26.84
C GLN A 32 -2.23 7.70 26.77
N GLN A 33 -3.34 8.30 26.37
CA GLN A 33 -4.61 7.58 26.19
C GLN A 33 -4.51 6.52 25.11
N LEU A 34 -3.93 6.82 23.95
CA LEU A 34 -3.68 5.86 22.87
C LEU A 34 -2.80 4.69 23.33
N ALA A 35 -1.82 4.95 24.19
CA ALA A 35 -0.96 3.90 24.74
C ALA A 35 -1.72 2.86 25.56
N THR A 36 -2.91 3.21 26.08
CA THR A 36 -3.78 2.27 26.82
C THR A 36 -4.76 1.51 25.93
N PHE A 37 -4.90 1.90 24.65
CA PHE A 37 -5.85 1.27 23.75
C PHE A 37 -5.38 -0.11 23.28
N PRO A 38 -6.31 -1.01 22.92
CA PRO A 38 -5.96 -2.30 22.34
C PRO A 38 -5.12 -2.14 21.06
N PRO A 39 -4.20 -3.08 20.77
CA PRO A 39 -3.50 -3.10 19.52
C PRO A 39 -4.46 -3.32 18.35
N LEU A 40 -4.23 -2.65 17.21
CA LEU A 40 -5.02 -2.86 15.99
C LEU A 40 -4.61 -4.14 15.26
N VAL A 41 -3.32 -4.45 15.31
CA VAL A 41 -2.74 -5.67 14.72
C VAL A 41 -1.77 -6.33 15.71
N PHE A 42 -1.48 -7.62 15.51
CA PHE A 42 -0.61 -8.38 16.39
C PHE A 42 0.73 -8.72 15.71
N ALA A 43 1.76 -8.91 16.54
CA ALA A 43 3.10 -9.30 16.10
C ALA A 43 3.10 -10.56 15.23
N GLY A 44 2.24 -11.54 15.53
CA GLY A 44 2.07 -12.75 14.74
C GLY A 44 1.65 -12.48 13.29
N GLU A 45 0.70 -11.57 13.09
CA GLU A 45 0.26 -11.15 11.74
C GLU A 45 1.38 -10.43 10.98
N ALA A 46 2.18 -9.59 11.68
CA ALA A 46 3.32 -8.91 11.07
C ALA A 46 4.44 -9.89 10.68
N ARG A 47 4.69 -10.93 11.51
CA ARG A 47 5.63 -12.02 11.16
C ARG A 47 5.16 -12.84 9.95
N GLU A 48 3.87 -13.17 9.90
CA GLU A 48 3.29 -13.86 8.75
C GLU A 48 3.43 -13.04 7.45
N LEU A 49 3.12 -11.74 7.52
CA LEU A 49 3.34 -10.85 6.38
C LEU A 49 4.81 -10.81 5.96
N LYS A 50 5.75 -10.71 6.91
CA LYS A 50 7.19 -10.71 6.62
C LYS A 50 7.63 -11.99 5.91
N ALA A 51 7.14 -13.15 6.34
CA ALA A 51 7.40 -14.42 5.67
C ALA A 51 6.85 -14.46 4.23
N LYS A 52 5.66 -13.91 4.00
CA LYS A 52 5.09 -13.80 2.65
C LYS A 52 5.89 -12.81 1.77
N LEU A 53 6.35 -11.70 2.33
CA LEU A 53 7.20 -10.74 1.63
C LEU A 53 8.60 -11.33 1.31
N ALA A 54 9.11 -12.25 2.14
CA ALA A 54 10.33 -12.99 1.82
C ALA A 54 10.15 -13.84 0.55
N ARG A 55 8.99 -14.47 0.38
CA ARG A 55 8.66 -15.18 -0.87
C ARG A 55 8.53 -14.23 -2.08
N VAL A 56 8.02 -13.02 -1.85
CA VAL A 56 8.02 -11.99 -2.91
C VAL A 56 9.44 -11.61 -3.31
N ALA A 57 10.34 -11.40 -2.34
CA ALA A 57 11.75 -11.11 -2.61
C ALA A 57 12.46 -12.26 -3.36
N ALA A 58 12.06 -13.51 -3.11
CA ALA A 58 12.55 -14.68 -3.84
C ALA A 58 11.93 -14.88 -5.24
N GLY A 59 10.95 -14.07 -5.62
CA GLY A 59 10.22 -14.22 -6.90
C GLY A 59 9.18 -15.36 -6.91
N GLU A 60 8.75 -15.83 -5.75
CA GLU A 60 7.76 -16.91 -5.57
C GLU A 60 6.34 -16.39 -5.33
N ALA A 61 6.19 -15.10 -5.09
CA ALA A 61 4.92 -14.43 -4.86
C ALA A 61 4.97 -13.01 -5.43
N PHE A 62 3.82 -12.35 -5.50
CA PHE A 62 3.69 -10.97 -5.98
C PHE A 62 2.99 -10.09 -4.93
N LEU A 63 3.46 -8.87 -4.71
CA LEU A 63 2.87 -7.91 -3.78
C LEU A 63 1.89 -6.97 -4.51
N LEU A 64 0.62 -7.03 -4.15
CA LEU A 64 -0.38 -6.04 -4.52
C LEU A 64 -0.63 -5.13 -3.31
N GLN A 65 -0.08 -3.92 -3.34
CA GLN A 65 -0.35 -2.89 -2.36
C GLN A 65 -1.21 -1.80 -2.98
N GLY A 66 -2.41 -1.57 -2.45
CA GLY A 66 -3.33 -0.59 -3.01
C GLY A 66 -4.30 -0.03 -1.98
N GLY A 67 -4.85 1.15 -2.25
CA GLY A 67 -5.87 1.78 -1.43
C GLY A 67 -5.75 3.31 -1.42
N ASP A 68 -6.25 3.94 -0.37
CA ASP A 68 -6.42 5.38 -0.37
C ASP A 68 -5.11 6.18 -0.42
N CYS A 69 -5.19 7.36 -1.00
CA CYS A 69 -4.13 8.36 -0.92
C CYS A 69 -3.99 8.86 0.52
N ALA A 70 -5.10 9.34 1.08
CA ALA A 70 -5.31 9.62 2.50
C ALA A 70 -6.78 9.36 2.80
N GLU A 71 -7.02 8.46 3.77
CA GLU A 71 -8.36 8.20 4.27
C GLU A 71 -8.96 9.45 4.90
N THR A 72 -10.26 9.65 4.72
CA THR A 72 -11.01 10.75 5.34
C THR A 72 -12.04 10.21 6.32
N PHE A 73 -12.31 10.98 7.38
CA PHE A 73 -13.34 10.61 8.34
C PHE A 73 -14.74 10.56 7.72
N ALA A 74 -14.96 11.37 6.68
CA ALA A 74 -16.23 11.44 5.96
C ALA A 74 -16.50 10.21 5.08
N GLU A 75 -15.46 9.59 4.52
CA GLU A 75 -15.59 8.39 3.68
C GLU A 75 -15.60 7.06 4.48
N HIS A 76 -15.54 7.12 5.80
CA HIS A 76 -15.60 5.93 6.66
C HIS A 76 -17.03 5.33 6.67
N ARG A 77 -17.33 4.53 5.64
CA ARG A 77 -18.63 3.88 5.44
C ARG A 77 -18.44 2.42 5.05
N ALA A 78 -19.39 1.58 5.47
CA ALA A 78 -19.34 0.14 5.21
C ALA A 78 -19.34 -0.22 3.71
N ASP A 79 -20.06 0.54 2.88
CA ASP A 79 -20.08 0.36 1.44
C ASP A 79 -18.73 0.73 0.78
N ALA A 80 -18.08 1.82 1.20
CA ALA A 80 -16.78 2.22 0.70
C ALA A 80 -15.70 1.18 1.04
N ILE A 81 -15.67 0.70 2.28
CA ILE A 81 -14.72 -0.36 2.74
C ILE A 81 -14.99 -1.66 1.99
N ARG A 82 -16.26 -2.06 1.81
CA ARG A 82 -16.63 -3.26 1.04
C ARG A 82 -16.17 -3.16 -0.41
N ASP A 83 -16.42 -2.03 -1.07
CA ASP A 83 -16.16 -1.87 -2.49
C ASP A 83 -14.64 -1.76 -2.75
N PHE A 84 -13.88 -1.13 -1.85
CA PHE A 84 -12.42 -1.21 -1.83
C PHE A 84 -11.95 -2.68 -1.76
N PHE A 85 -12.46 -3.45 -0.80
CA PHE A 85 -12.09 -4.86 -0.62
C PHE A 85 -12.40 -5.69 -1.87
N ARG A 86 -13.55 -5.45 -2.52
CA ARG A 86 -13.94 -6.13 -3.77
C ARG A 86 -12.95 -5.85 -4.90
N VAL A 87 -12.58 -4.60 -5.13
CA VAL A 87 -11.62 -4.23 -6.19
C VAL A 87 -10.27 -4.87 -5.92
N LEU A 88 -9.79 -4.82 -4.68
CA LEU A 88 -8.52 -5.46 -4.30
C LEU A 88 -8.55 -6.98 -4.52
N LEU A 89 -9.68 -7.65 -4.22
CA LEU A 89 -9.86 -9.08 -4.52
C LEU A 89 -9.87 -9.36 -6.02
N GLN A 90 -10.58 -8.55 -6.81
CA GLN A 90 -10.61 -8.68 -8.28
C GLN A 90 -9.21 -8.59 -8.87
N MET A 91 -8.45 -7.55 -8.49
CA MET A 91 -7.07 -7.38 -8.92
C MET A 91 -6.21 -8.59 -8.52
N ALA A 92 -6.31 -9.03 -7.25
CA ALA A 92 -5.54 -10.17 -6.76
C ALA A 92 -5.85 -11.47 -7.52
N VAL A 93 -7.11 -11.72 -7.87
CA VAL A 93 -7.52 -12.91 -8.64
C VAL A 93 -6.96 -12.84 -10.07
N VAL A 94 -7.04 -11.69 -10.74
CA VAL A 94 -6.46 -11.49 -12.08
C VAL A 94 -4.96 -11.77 -12.07
N LEU A 95 -4.25 -11.22 -11.09
CA LEU A 95 -2.80 -11.40 -10.95
C LEU A 95 -2.41 -12.83 -10.58
N THR A 96 -3.16 -13.48 -9.68
CA THR A 96 -2.94 -14.87 -9.28
C THR A 96 -3.12 -15.82 -10.45
N TYR A 97 -4.19 -15.65 -11.22
CA TYR A 97 -4.49 -16.51 -12.37
C TYR A 97 -3.41 -16.42 -13.44
N ALA A 98 -2.95 -15.23 -13.76
CA ALA A 98 -1.93 -15.02 -14.77
C ALA A 98 -0.52 -15.40 -14.31
N GLY A 99 -0.15 -14.99 -13.10
CA GLY A 99 1.17 -15.24 -12.52
C GLY A 99 1.40 -16.69 -12.08
N GLY A 100 0.33 -17.45 -11.80
CA GLY A 100 0.43 -18.79 -11.25
C GLY A 100 1.08 -18.85 -9.86
N SER A 101 1.15 -17.71 -9.16
CA SER A 101 1.79 -17.56 -7.86
C SER A 101 0.89 -16.81 -6.88
N GLN A 102 1.19 -16.92 -5.58
CA GLN A 102 0.42 -16.23 -4.55
C GLN A 102 0.56 -14.71 -4.68
N VAL A 103 -0.57 -13.99 -4.55
CA VAL A 103 -0.60 -12.52 -4.43
C VAL A 103 -0.79 -12.13 -2.96
N VAL A 104 0.21 -11.43 -2.41
CA VAL A 104 0.16 -10.83 -1.07
C VAL A 104 -0.64 -9.53 -1.16
N LYS A 105 -1.77 -9.46 -0.47
CA LYS A 105 -2.67 -8.31 -0.49
C LYS A 105 -2.38 -7.39 0.69
N LEU A 106 -1.98 -6.16 0.41
CA LEU A 106 -1.62 -5.14 1.38
C LEU A 106 -2.43 -3.88 1.13
N GLY A 107 -3.40 -3.58 1.99
CA GLY A 107 -4.27 -2.41 1.87
C GLY A 107 -3.61 -1.15 2.39
N ARG A 108 -3.68 -0.06 1.64
CA ARG A 108 -3.43 1.32 2.14
C ARG A 108 -4.74 1.80 2.76
N ILE A 109 -5.04 1.28 3.95
CA ILE A 109 -6.31 1.47 4.65
C ILE A 109 -6.15 1.18 6.14
N ALA A 110 -7.05 1.70 6.96
CA ALA A 110 -7.07 1.55 8.42
C ALA A 110 -5.82 2.15 9.08
N GLY A 111 -5.45 3.37 8.67
CA GLY A 111 -4.31 4.10 9.23
C GLY A 111 -3.73 5.18 8.32
N GLN A 112 -4.07 5.20 7.03
CA GLN A 112 -3.52 6.17 6.07
C GLN A 112 -4.28 7.52 6.15
N PHE A 113 -4.31 8.16 7.32
CA PHE A 113 -5.02 9.43 7.55
C PHE A 113 -4.10 10.67 7.47
N ALA A 114 -2.80 10.50 7.28
CA ALA A 114 -1.83 11.59 7.21
C ALA A 114 -1.13 11.63 5.87
N LYS A 115 -0.74 12.82 5.42
CA LYS A 115 0.03 13.03 4.20
C LYS A 115 1.07 14.12 4.35
N PRO A 116 2.32 13.90 3.90
CA PRO A 116 3.33 14.95 3.85
C PRO A 116 2.96 16.00 2.79
N ARG A 117 3.22 17.27 3.07
CA ARG A 117 2.92 18.40 2.18
C ARG A 117 4.18 19.08 1.70
N SER A 118 4.16 19.54 0.45
CA SER A 118 5.27 20.30 -0.14
C SER A 118 5.36 21.73 0.40
N ALA A 119 4.22 22.33 0.78
CA ALA A 119 4.13 23.64 1.36
C ALA A 119 3.48 23.58 2.75
N PRO A 120 3.95 24.38 3.71
CA PRO A 120 3.35 24.44 5.05
C PRO A 120 1.97 25.08 5.05
N THR A 121 1.69 25.93 4.08
CA THR A 121 0.45 26.71 3.93
C THR A 121 -0.18 26.54 2.56
N GLU A 122 -1.47 26.86 2.46
CA GLU A 122 -2.27 26.94 1.24
C GLU A 122 -2.93 28.32 1.15
N VAL A 123 -3.07 28.83 -0.07
CA VAL A 123 -3.73 30.12 -0.32
C VAL A 123 -5.02 29.90 -1.10
N GLN A 124 -6.15 30.40 -0.58
CA GLN A 124 -7.43 30.43 -1.28
C GLN A 124 -8.06 31.82 -1.14
N ASN A 125 -8.51 32.40 -2.25
CA ASN A 125 -9.17 33.73 -2.28
C ASN A 125 -8.35 34.83 -1.60
N GLY A 126 -7.02 34.75 -1.59
CA GLY A 126 -6.11 35.74 -0.96
C GLY A 126 -5.88 35.53 0.54
N GLU A 127 -6.52 34.55 1.16
CA GLU A 127 -6.28 34.13 2.53
C GLU A 127 -5.27 32.99 2.57
N GLU A 128 -4.32 33.03 3.50
CA GLU A 128 -3.29 32.00 3.70
C GLU A 128 -3.53 31.26 5.01
N LEU A 129 -3.74 29.94 4.93
CA LEU A 129 -3.94 29.06 6.09
C LEU A 129 -3.00 27.85 6.05
N PRO A 130 -2.78 27.16 7.20
CA PRO A 130 -2.03 25.91 7.23
C PRO A 130 -2.56 24.90 6.23
N SER A 131 -1.66 24.18 5.55
CA SER A 131 -2.04 23.12 4.63
C SER A 131 -2.86 22.03 5.33
N TYR A 132 -3.88 21.50 4.63
CA TYR A 132 -4.51 20.25 5.05
C TYR A 132 -3.50 19.12 4.97
N ARG A 133 -3.28 18.41 6.08
CA ARG A 133 -2.28 17.34 6.24
C ARG A 133 -2.88 15.95 6.47
N GLY A 134 -4.19 15.84 6.37
CA GLY A 134 -4.96 14.63 6.62
C GLY A 134 -5.76 14.68 7.92
N ASP A 135 -6.84 13.92 7.94
CA ASP A 135 -7.85 14.00 8.99
C ASP A 135 -7.36 13.64 10.38
N ILE A 136 -6.28 12.89 10.52
CA ILE A 136 -5.63 12.63 11.82
C ILE A 136 -4.99 13.89 12.43
N ILE A 137 -4.77 14.94 11.62
CA ILE A 137 -4.05 16.16 12.01
C ILE A 137 -5.00 17.35 12.09
N ASN A 138 -5.68 17.67 10.97
CA ASN A 138 -6.52 18.87 10.85
C ASN A 138 -7.69 18.64 9.87
N GLY A 139 -8.65 19.60 9.83
CA GLY A 139 -9.82 19.53 8.96
C GLY A 139 -9.52 20.00 7.53
N ILE A 140 -10.36 19.56 6.58
CA ILE A 140 -10.26 19.93 5.17
C ILE A 140 -10.84 21.32 4.87
N GLU A 141 -11.79 21.78 5.67
CA GLU A 141 -12.42 23.07 5.50
C GLU A 141 -11.37 24.17 5.54
N PHE A 142 -11.48 25.16 4.64
CA PHE A 142 -10.54 26.28 4.57
C PHE A 142 -10.96 27.37 5.55
N THR A 143 -10.81 27.11 6.85
CA THR A 143 -11.04 28.04 7.97
C THR A 143 -9.91 27.91 8.99
N GLU A 144 -9.63 28.98 9.72
CA GLU A 144 -8.58 28.97 10.77
C GLU A 144 -8.82 27.84 11.76
N GLU A 145 -10.06 27.67 12.24
CA GLU A 145 -10.43 26.65 13.23
C GLU A 145 -10.16 25.23 12.72
N ALA A 146 -10.59 24.92 11.48
CA ALA A 146 -10.43 23.59 10.91
C ALA A 146 -8.97 23.24 10.62
N ARG A 147 -8.15 24.25 10.25
CA ARG A 147 -6.74 24.06 9.86
C ARG A 147 -5.76 23.98 11.03
N VAL A 148 -6.18 24.35 12.25
CA VAL A 148 -5.38 24.15 13.45
C VAL A 148 -5.25 22.66 13.77
N PRO A 149 -4.03 22.11 13.97
CA PRO A 149 -3.85 20.72 14.35
C PRO A 149 -4.50 20.40 15.72
N ASP A 150 -5.35 19.36 15.76
CA ASP A 150 -6.01 18.91 16.99
C ASP A 150 -5.65 17.45 17.31
N PRO A 151 -4.96 17.17 18.45
CA PRO A 151 -4.55 15.82 18.82
C PRO A 151 -5.73 14.86 19.06
N GLN A 152 -6.94 15.34 19.37
CA GLN A 152 -8.13 14.49 19.53
C GLN A 152 -8.49 13.72 18.25
N ARG A 153 -8.08 14.22 17.09
CA ARG A 153 -8.29 13.56 15.81
C ARG A 153 -7.55 12.22 15.72
N MET A 154 -6.44 12.04 16.44
CA MET A 154 -5.75 10.75 16.53
C MET A 154 -6.62 9.66 17.18
N LEU A 155 -7.45 10.01 18.19
CA LEU A 155 -8.40 9.07 18.81
C LEU A 155 -9.51 8.66 17.83
N MET A 156 -9.97 9.60 16.99
CA MET A 156 -10.95 9.30 15.94
C MET A 156 -10.33 8.39 14.87
N ALA A 157 -9.13 8.70 14.41
CA ALA A 157 -8.40 7.86 13.44
C ALA A 157 -8.22 6.42 13.95
N TYR A 158 -7.82 6.24 15.23
CA TYR A 158 -7.76 4.93 15.87
C TYR A 158 -9.11 4.20 15.84
N ARG A 159 -10.21 4.86 16.24
CA ARG A 159 -11.54 4.25 16.29
C ARG A 159 -12.02 3.80 14.91
N GLN A 160 -11.81 4.63 13.90
CA GLN A 160 -12.16 4.29 12.52
C GLN A 160 -11.27 3.17 11.98
N SER A 161 -9.96 3.19 12.26
CA SER A 161 -9.05 2.10 11.91
C SER A 161 -9.49 0.77 12.53
N ALA A 162 -9.87 0.77 13.80
CA ALA A 162 -10.36 -0.42 14.49
C ALA A 162 -11.65 -0.98 13.85
N ALA A 163 -12.61 -0.11 13.55
CA ALA A 163 -13.86 -0.50 12.89
C ALA A 163 -13.60 -1.03 11.46
N THR A 164 -12.74 -0.37 10.70
CA THR A 164 -12.33 -0.80 9.35
C THR A 164 -11.67 -2.16 9.38
N LEU A 165 -10.69 -2.37 10.27
CA LEU A 165 -10.00 -3.67 10.43
C LEU A 165 -10.96 -4.79 10.82
N ASN A 166 -11.90 -4.52 11.74
CA ASN A 166 -12.92 -5.49 12.12
C ASN A 166 -13.77 -5.92 10.91
N LEU A 167 -14.22 -4.96 10.10
CA LEU A 167 -15.02 -5.25 8.91
C LEU A 167 -14.21 -5.98 7.83
N LEU A 168 -12.95 -5.59 7.61
CA LEU A 168 -12.06 -6.27 6.65
C LEU A 168 -11.79 -7.72 7.07
N ARG A 169 -11.55 -7.98 8.37
CA ARG A 169 -11.38 -9.35 8.89
C ARG A 169 -12.66 -10.17 8.72
N ALA A 170 -13.82 -9.57 8.98
CA ALA A 170 -15.11 -10.21 8.74
C ALA A 170 -15.30 -10.59 7.26
N PHE A 171 -14.94 -9.72 6.31
CA PHE A 171 -14.99 -10.02 4.89
C PHE A 171 -13.97 -11.09 4.49
N ALA A 172 -12.76 -11.01 4.99
CA ALA A 172 -11.68 -11.94 4.63
C ALA A 172 -11.93 -13.35 5.15
N GLN A 173 -12.54 -13.52 6.34
CA GLN A 173 -12.72 -14.79 7.03
C GLN A 173 -14.17 -15.29 7.02
N GLY A 174 -15.15 -14.40 6.86
CA GLY A 174 -16.58 -14.69 6.94
C GLY A 174 -17.21 -15.25 5.65
N GLY A 175 -16.40 -15.65 4.65
CA GLY A 175 -16.89 -16.26 3.41
C GLY A 175 -17.22 -15.26 2.29
N TYR A 176 -17.07 -13.95 2.51
CA TYR A 176 -17.22 -12.97 1.43
C TYR A 176 -16.13 -13.12 0.37
N ALA A 177 -14.93 -13.53 0.77
CA ALA A 177 -13.78 -13.79 -0.09
C ALA A 177 -13.84 -15.18 -0.78
N ASN A 178 -14.94 -15.94 -0.62
CA ASN A 178 -15.09 -17.26 -1.24
C ASN A 178 -15.06 -17.15 -2.77
N LEU A 179 -14.17 -17.91 -3.41
CA LEU A 179 -14.00 -17.93 -4.86
C LEU A 179 -15.26 -18.37 -5.62
N ASP A 180 -16.19 -19.10 -4.98
CA ASP A 180 -17.52 -19.38 -5.56
C ASP A 180 -18.34 -18.09 -5.82
N HIS A 181 -17.97 -17.00 -5.17
CA HIS A 181 -18.61 -15.70 -5.33
C HIS A 181 -17.84 -14.75 -6.26
N VAL A 182 -16.80 -15.22 -6.94
CA VAL A 182 -15.93 -14.40 -7.81
C VAL A 182 -16.70 -13.52 -8.81
N HIS A 183 -17.78 -14.04 -9.38
CA HIS A 183 -18.65 -13.26 -10.28
C HIS A 183 -19.38 -12.08 -9.60
N ARG A 184 -19.58 -12.15 -8.28
CA ARG A 184 -20.31 -11.13 -7.51
C ARG A 184 -19.42 -9.96 -7.09
N TRP A 185 -18.11 -10.08 -7.26
CA TRP A 185 -17.19 -9.00 -6.87
C TRP A 185 -17.18 -7.86 -7.88
N ASN A 186 -17.63 -8.09 -9.12
CA ASN A 186 -17.67 -7.05 -10.13
C ASN A 186 -18.67 -5.94 -9.74
N LEU A 187 -18.17 -4.70 -9.69
CA LEU A 187 -18.99 -3.53 -9.35
C LEU A 187 -19.90 -3.16 -10.50
N GLY A 188 -21.15 -2.73 -10.21
CA GLY A 188 -22.15 -2.45 -11.24
C GLY A 188 -21.69 -1.46 -12.31
N PHE A 189 -20.94 -0.42 -11.92
CA PHE A 189 -20.43 0.59 -12.86
C PHE A 189 -19.19 0.14 -13.66
N VAL A 190 -18.54 -0.97 -13.27
CA VAL A 190 -17.42 -1.60 -13.98
C VAL A 190 -17.90 -2.70 -14.92
N LYS A 191 -19.03 -3.32 -14.62
CA LYS A 191 -19.55 -4.53 -15.30
C LYS A 191 -19.60 -4.40 -16.82
N ASP A 192 -19.98 -3.25 -17.33
CA ASP A 192 -20.15 -2.99 -18.77
C ASP A 192 -18.90 -2.37 -19.43
N SER A 193 -17.79 -2.25 -18.69
CA SER A 193 -16.52 -1.79 -19.23
C SER A 193 -15.72 -2.93 -19.89
N PRO A 194 -14.74 -2.65 -20.79
CA PRO A 194 -13.85 -3.65 -21.33
C PRO A 194 -13.13 -4.47 -20.26
N ALA A 195 -12.64 -3.82 -19.20
CA ALA A 195 -11.98 -4.50 -18.07
C ALA A 195 -12.97 -5.39 -17.30
N GLY A 196 -14.23 -4.93 -17.13
CA GLY A 196 -15.29 -5.70 -16.51
C GLY A 196 -15.69 -6.94 -17.31
N HIS A 197 -15.77 -6.85 -18.63
CA HIS A 197 -16.02 -8.00 -19.52
C HIS A 197 -14.89 -9.03 -19.42
N ARG A 198 -13.63 -8.60 -19.53
CA ARG A 198 -12.47 -9.49 -19.34
C ARG A 198 -12.50 -10.18 -17.97
N TYR A 199 -12.91 -9.46 -16.92
CA TYR A 199 -13.06 -10.06 -15.59
C TYR A 199 -14.16 -11.11 -15.55
N GLN A 200 -15.30 -10.91 -16.21
CA GLN A 200 -16.39 -11.90 -16.26
C GLN A 200 -15.96 -13.18 -17.00
N GLU A 201 -15.20 -13.07 -18.08
CA GLU A 201 -14.62 -14.23 -18.78
C GLU A 201 -13.67 -15.01 -17.86
N LEU A 202 -12.75 -14.30 -17.18
CA LEU A 202 -11.86 -14.90 -16.19
C LEU A 202 -12.61 -15.59 -15.05
N ALA A 203 -13.64 -14.94 -14.52
CA ALA A 203 -14.48 -15.52 -13.47
C ALA A 203 -15.22 -16.79 -13.94
N GLY A 204 -15.58 -16.85 -15.23
CA GLY A 204 -16.11 -18.06 -15.87
C GLY A 204 -15.13 -19.22 -15.84
N HIS A 205 -13.87 -18.99 -16.24
CA HIS A 205 -12.81 -20.02 -16.20
C HIS A 205 -12.52 -20.49 -14.78
N ILE A 206 -12.50 -19.56 -13.80
CA ILE A 206 -12.31 -19.90 -12.38
C ILE A 206 -13.46 -20.79 -11.89
N ALA A 207 -14.72 -20.42 -12.22
CA ALA A 207 -15.88 -21.20 -11.82
C ALA A 207 -15.85 -22.64 -12.41
N GLU A 208 -15.36 -22.79 -13.65
CA GLU A 208 -15.16 -24.10 -14.27
C GLU A 208 -14.07 -24.91 -13.55
N SER A 209 -12.93 -24.28 -13.26
CA SER A 209 -11.85 -24.91 -12.49
C SER A 209 -12.33 -25.37 -11.10
N LEU A 210 -13.12 -24.54 -10.41
CA LEU A 210 -13.70 -24.91 -9.10
C LEU A 210 -14.69 -26.07 -9.22
N ARG A 211 -15.46 -26.18 -10.31
CA ARG A 211 -16.33 -27.36 -10.56
C ARG A 211 -15.50 -28.63 -10.71
N PHE A 212 -14.40 -28.58 -11.48
CA PHE A 212 -13.47 -29.69 -11.61
C PHE A 212 -12.85 -30.07 -10.26
N MET A 213 -12.35 -29.12 -9.48
CA MET A 213 -11.79 -29.38 -8.15
C MET A 213 -12.80 -30.05 -7.21
N ARG A 214 -14.06 -29.59 -7.22
CA ARG A 214 -15.15 -30.25 -6.46
C ARG A 214 -15.41 -31.70 -6.90
N ALA A 215 -15.38 -31.95 -8.19
CA ALA A 215 -15.52 -33.34 -8.71
C ALA A 215 -14.36 -34.25 -8.25
N CYS A 216 -13.16 -33.68 -8.01
CA CYS A 216 -12.01 -34.35 -7.41
C CYS A 216 -12.07 -34.43 -5.87
N GLY A 217 -13.14 -33.94 -5.23
CA GLY A 217 -13.31 -33.97 -3.77
C GLY A 217 -12.67 -32.77 -3.02
N LEU A 218 -12.10 -31.78 -3.73
CA LEU A 218 -11.59 -30.54 -3.16
C LEU A 218 -12.72 -29.53 -3.07
N THR A 219 -13.32 -29.41 -1.89
CA THR A 219 -14.43 -28.49 -1.64
C THR A 219 -14.01 -27.34 -0.72
N PRO A 220 -14.70 -26.18 -0.75
CA PRO A 220 -14.40 -25.06 0.14
C PRO A 220 -14.44 -25.44 1.65
N GLU A 221 -15.21 -26.45 2.05
CA GLU A 221 -15.28 -26.93 3.43
C GLU A 221 -13.99 -27.66 3.85
N ARG A 222 -13.32 -28.33 2.90
CA ARG A 222 -12.07 -29.09 3.12
C ARG A 222 -10.82 -28.27 2.81
N THR A 223 -10.95 -27.16 2.06
CA THR A 223 -9.86 -26.32 1.59
C THR A 223 -10.19 -24.87 1.96
N PRO A 224 -9.85 -24.43 3.20
CA PRO A 224 -10.17 -23.09 3.70
C PRO A 224 -9.67 -21.96 2.78
N GLU A 225 -8.57 -22.18 2.06
CA GLU A 225 -7.95 -21.23 1.13
C GLU A 225 -8.87 -20.82 -0.03
N LEU A 226 -9.89 -21.65 -0.34
CA LEU A 226 -10.91 -21.31 -1.33
C LEU A 226 -12.00 -20.37 -0.79
N ARG A 227 -12.12 -20.23 0.54
CA ARG A 227 -13.18 -19.45 1.21
C ARG A 227 -12.68 -18.20 1.88
N THR A 228 -11.43 -18.19 2.29
CA THR A 228 -10.83 -17.13 3.09
C THR A 228 -9.63 -16.54 2.39
N THR A 229 -9.25 -15.36 2.80
CA THR A 229 -8.04 -14.70 2.30
C THR A 229 -7.32 -13.97 3.42
N SER A 230 -5.99 -13.81 3.28
CA SER A 230 -5.24 -12.90 4.13
C SER A 230 -5.25 -11.51 3.49
N LEU A 231 -5.55 -10.50 4.29
CA LEU A 231 -5.40 -9.09 3.94
C LEU A 231 -4.68 -8.39 5.08
N TYR A 232 -3.63 -7.66 4.74
CA TYR A 232 -2.85 -6.85 5.67
C TYR A 232 -3.09 -5.38 5.41
N THR A 233 -2.85 -4.53 6.41
CA THR A 233 -3.00 -3.07 6.31
C THR A 233 -1.66 -2.37 6.42
N SER A 234 -1.57 -1.21 5.79
CA SER A 234 -0.35 -0.42 5.73
C SER A 234 -0.64 1.07 5.63
N HIS A 235 0.27 1.87 6.19
CA HIS A 235 0.22 3.33 6.07
C HIS A 235 1.61 3.96 6.20
N GLU A 236 1.73 5.24 5.83
CA GLU A 236 2.94 6.02 6.06
C GLU A 236 3.10 6.33 7.55
N ALA A 237 4.24 5.98 8.12
CA ALA A 237 4.58 6.29 9.50
C ALA A 237 4.93 7.78 9.66
N LEU A 238 3.98 8.67 9.36
CA LEU A 238 4.23 10.12 9.38
C LEU A 238 4.09 10.70 10.79
N MET A 239 3.08 10.23 11.56
CA MET A 239 2.75 10.74 12.89
C MET A 239 3.42 9.90 13.97
N LEU A 240 4.73 10.14 14.23
CA LEU A 240 5.51 9.29 15.13
C LEU A 240 5.01 9.27 16.58
N GLY A 241 4.32 10.31 17.07
CA GLY A 241 3.65 10.28 18.38
C GLY A 241 2.53 9.23 18.43
N TYR A 242 1.72 9.14 17.38
CA TYR A 242 0.71 8.10 17.20
C TYR A 242 1.33 6.71 17.10
N GLU A 243 2.36 6.56 16.27
CA GLU A 243 3.05 5.28 16.08
C GLU A 243 3.72 4.79 17.36
N GLN A 244 4.40 5.68 18.10
CA GLN A 244 4.98 5.37 19.39
C GLN A 244 3.91 4.91 20.39
N ALA A 245 2.81 5.65 20.49
CA ALA A 245 1.70 5.31 21.37
C ALA A 245 1.07 3.95 21.06
N MET A 246 1.13 3.51 19.81
CA MET A 246 0.64 2.21 19.34
C MET A 246 1.72 1.12 19.29
N THR A 247 2.97 1.39 19.71
CA THR A 247 4.04 0.39 19.72
C THR A 247 3.99 -0.46 20.98
N ARG A 248 4.12 -1.78 20.85
CA ARG A 248 4.03 -2.77 21.94
C ARG A 248 5.17 -3.77 21.90
N VAL A 249 5.54 -4.29 23.08
CA VAL A 249 6.39 -5.48 23.18
C VAL A 249 5.56 -6.72 22.89
N ASP A 250 6.04 -7.55 21.99
CA ASP A 250 5.48 -8.89 21.82
C ASP A 250 5.91 -9.80 22.99
N SER A 251 4.95 -10.33 23.71
CA SER A 251 5.19 -11.18 24.89
C SER A 251 5.89 -12.50 24.58
N THR A 252 5.89 -12.93 23.30
CA THR A 252 6.50 -14.20 22.89
C THR A 252 7.96 -14.05 22.49
N SER A 253 8.35 -12.92 21.89
CA SER A 253 9.73 -12.68 21.41
C SER A 253 10.50 -11.65 22.22
N GLY A 254 9.81 -10.77 22.96
CA GLY A 254 10.40 -9.61 23.61
C GLY A 254 10.74 -8.46 22.64
N ASP A 255 10.39 -8.58 21.37
CA ASP A 255 10.62 -7.59 20.33
C ASP A 255 9.53 -6.51 20.30
N TRP A 256 9.88 -5.34 19.78
CA TRP A 256 8.95 -4.24 19.60
C TRP A 256 8.26 -4.27 18.25
N TYR A 257 6.92 -4.16 18.25
CA TYR A 257 6.10 -4.06 17.06
C TYR A 257 5.23 -2.81 17.11
N ALA A 258 5.18 -2.06 16.01
CA ALA A 258 4.11 -1.09 15.78
C ALA A 258 2.81 -1.87 15.55
N THR A 259 1.80 -1.60 16.36
CA THR A 259 0.50 -2.29 16.29
C THR A 259 -0.60 -1.42 15.67
N SER A 260 -0.22 -0.28 15.09
CA SER A 260 -1.08 0.61 14.29
C SER A 260 -1.41 0.03 12.91
N GLY A 261 -0.54 -0.83 12.37
CA GLY A 261 -0.68 -1.50 11.09
C GLY A 261 0.32 -2.63 10.92
N HIS A 262 0.09 -3.53 9.97
CA HIS A 262 0.97 -4.67 9.73
C HIS A 262 2.29 -4.24 9.09
N PHE A 263 2.24 -3.20 8.24
CA PHE A 263 3.34 -2.69 7.45
C PHE A 263 3.35 -1.16 7.48
N LEU A 264 4.47 -0.58 7.83
CA LEU A 264 4.67 0.87 7.84
C LEU A 264 5.72 1.25 6.80
N TRP A 265 5.56 2.43 6.16
CA TRP A 265 6.62 2.93 5.29
C TRP A 265 7.05 4.35 5.63
N VAL A 266 8.30 4.66 5.28
CA VAL A 266 8.81 6.03 5.31
C VAL A 266 8.62 6.68 3.94
N GLY A 267 8.16 7.94 3.95
CA GLY A 267 7.97 8.75 2.76
C GLY A 267 9.30 9.24 2.15
N ASP A 268 9.24 9.72 0.90
CA ASP A 268 10.42 10.25 0.20
C ASP A 268 10.97 11.53 0.86
N ARG A 269 10.12 12.29 1.57
CA ARG A 269 10.49 13.52 2.29
C ARG A 269 10.97 13.29 3.72
N THR A 270 10.79 12.09 4.25
CA THR A 270 11.07 11.76 5.66
C THR A 270 12.08 10.62 5.83
N ARG A 271 12.75 10.20 4.75
CA ARG A 271 13.70 9.08 4.73
C ARG A 271 15.16 9.44 5.01
N SER A 272 15.43 10.67 5.47
CA SER A 272 16.81 11.08 5.81
C SER A 272 17.36 10.24 6.94
N LEU A 273 18.57 9.69 6.75
CA LEU A 273 19.18 8.63 7.60
C LEU A 273 19.28 8.99 9.09
N ASP A 274 19.61 10.24 9.39
CA ASP A 274 19.85 10.69 10.78
C ASP A 274 18.61 11.26 11.44
N GLN A 275 17.43 11.14 10.79
CA GLN A 275 16.20 11.75 11.24
C GLN A 275 15.27 10.76 11.97
N ALA A 276 14.23 11.32 12.58
CA ALA A 276 13.31 10.65 13.49
C ALA A 276 12.58 9.44 12.88
N HIS A 277 12.14 9.54 11.60
CA HIS A 277 11.35 8.46 10.98
C HIS A 277 12.19 7.21 10.74
N ILE A 278 13.43 7.36 10.31
CA ILE A 278 14.36 6.22 10.16
C ILE A 278 14.72 5.66 11.54
N GLU A 279 14.98 6.52 12.54
CA GLU A 279 15.25 6.07 13.91
C GLU A 279 14.08 5.23 14.45
N PHE A 280 12.84 5.63 14.26
CA PHE A 280 11.69 4.85 14.69
C PHE A 280 11.58 3.50 13.97
N LEU A 281 11.60 3.53 12.62
CA LEU A 281 11.38 2.33 11.82
C LEU A 281 12.47 1.26 11.93
N ARG A 282 13.74 1.67 12.22
CA ARG A 282 14.84 0.70 12.37
C ARG A 282 14.67 -0.23 13.56
N GLY A 283 13.91 0.17 14.57
CA GLY A 283 13.81 -0.60 15.82
C GLY A 283 12.56 -1.48 15.92
N ILE A 284 11.47 -1.18 15.21
CA ILE A 284 10.30 -2.06 15.16
C ILE A 284 10.59 -3.28 14.29
N LYS A 285 9.95 -4.41 14.57
CA LYS A 285 10.16 -5.70 13.87
C LYS A 285 9.13 -5.98 12.76
N ASN A 286 8.17 -5.10 12.55
CA ASN A 286 7.28 -5.15 11.39
C ASN A 286 8.08 -5.19 10.08
N PRO A 287 7.59 -5.79 9.00
CA PRO A 287 8.09 -5.45 7.68
C PRO A 287 7.84 -3.96 7.40
N VAL A 288 8.80 -3.29 6.77
CA VAL A 288 8.73 -1.85 6.51
C VAL A 288 8.99 -1.53 5.05
N GLY A 289 8.52 -0.36 4.62
CA GLY A 289 8.76 0.16 3.28
C GLY A 289 9.57 1.46 3.30
N ALA A 290 10.24 1.75 2.18
CA ALA A 290 10.87 3.03 1.94
C ALA A 290 10.54 3.54 0.54
N LYS A 291 10.06 4.78 0.44
CA LYS A 291 9.84 5.43 -0.85
C LYS A 291 11.17 5.80 -1.51
N CYS A 292 11.35 5.38 -2.75
CA CYS A 292 12.52 5.61 -3.56
C CYS A 292 12.17 6.56 -4.71
N GLY A 293 12.41 7.85 -4.51
CA GLY A 293 12.17 8.90 -5.50
C GLY A 293 13.41 9.26 -6.33
N PRO A 294 13.28 10.22 -7.27
CA PRO A 294 14.34 10.57 -8.20
C PRO A 294 15.63 11.12 -7.60
N SER A 295 15.60 11.58 -6.35
CA SER A 295 16.78 12.10 -5.63
C SER A 295 17.65 11.01 -5.01
N LEU A 296 17.17 9.76 -4.91
CA LEU A 296 17.86 8.67 -4.23
C LEU A 296 18.96 8.07 -5.11
N GLY A 297 20.21 8.21 -4.68
CA GLY A 297 21.36 7.56 -5.32
C GLY A 297 21.68 6.18 -4.74
N PRO A 298 22.51 5.37 -5.45
CA PRO A 298 22.88 4.02 -4.99
C PRO A 298 23.51 3.95 -3.61
N ASP A 299 24.44 4.86 -3.29
CA ASP A 299 25.15 4.85 -2.00
C ASP A 299 24.23 5.21 -0.84
N GLU A 300 23.31 6.17 -1.05
CA GLU A 300 22.31 6.52 -0.05
C GLU A 300 21.34 5.35 0.16
N LEU A 301 20.92 4.70 -0.93
CA LEU A 301 20.06 3.52 -0.87
C LEU A 301 20.68 2.39 -0.04
N LEU A 302 21.94 2.08 -0.25
CA LEU A 302 22.64 1.03 0.52
C LEU A 302 22.70 1.37 2.01
N ARG A 303 23.02 2.62 2.37
CA ARG A 303 22.99 3.08 3.77
C ARG A 303 21.58 3.01 4.37
N LEU A 304 20.54 3.31 3.59
CA LEU A 304 19.14 3.21 4.01
C LEU A 304 18.77 1.74 4.30
N ILE A 305 19.20 0.82 3.44
CA ILE A 305 19.00 -0.62 3.64
C ILE A 305 19.72 -1.08 4.91
N ASP A 306 20.98 -0.68 5.12
CA ASP A 306 21.73 -1.05 6.31
C ASP A 306 21.09 -0.51 7.59
N ALA A 307 20.48 0.67 7.55
CA ALA A 307 19.75 1.24 8.69
C ALA A 307 18.44 0.48 8.99
N LEU A 308 17.64 0.15 7.97
CA LEU A 308 16.29 -0.44 8.14
C LEU A 308 16.29 -1.98 8.19
N SER A 309 17.30 -2.62 7.62
CA SER A 309 17.45 -4.09 7.56
C SER A 309 18.92 -4.52 7.79
N PRO A 310 19.49 -4.19 8.95
CA PRO A 310 20.91 -4.45 9.23
C PRO A 310 21.27 -5.94 9.18
N ALA A 311 20.34 -6.83 9.49
CA ALA A 311 20.52 -8.28 9.40
C ALA A 311 20.28 -8.84 7.98
N ASN A 312 20.01 -7.98 7.00
CA ASN A 312 19.67 -8.36 5.62
C ASN A 312 18.55 -9.43 5.55
N GLU A 313 17.56 -9.32 6.42
CA GLU A 313 16.50 -10.30 6.61
C GLU A 313 15.51 -10.27 5.43
N PRO A 314 15.27 -11.38 4.70
CA PRO A 314 14.30 -11.43 3.62
C PRO A 314 12.88 -11.02 4.07
N GLY A 315 12.21 -10.21 3.25
CA GLY A 315 10.87 -9.71 3.54
C GLY A 315 10.81 -8.54 4.55
N ARG A 316 11.94 -8.14 5.14
CA ARG A 316 11.99 -7.03 6.09
C ARG A 316 11.77 -5.68 5.41
N LEU A 317 12.41 -5.44 4.27
CA LEU A 317 12.39 -4.15 3.59
C LEU A 317 11.80 -4.22 2.19
N THR A 318 10.83 -3.34 1.93
CA THR A 318 10.24 -3.12 0.60
C THR A 318 10.65 -1.74 0.07
N LEU A 319 11.24 -1.70 -1.10
CA LEU A 319 11.58 -0.48 -1.81
C LEU A 319 10.43 -0.09 -2.76
N ILE A 320 9.84 1.07 -2.51
CA ILE A 320 8.66 1.56 -3.22
C ILE A 320 9.11 2.63 -4.23
N CYS A 321 9.38 2.20 -5.47
CA CYS A 321 9.95 3.03 -6.54
C CYS A 321 8.90 3.96 -7.14
N ARG A 322 9.20 5.28 -7.20
CA ARG A 322 8.29 6.33 -7.68
C ARG A 322 9.02 7.36 -8.55
N PHE A 323 9.49 6.95 -9.72
CA PHE A 323 10.36 7.79 -10.55
C PHE A 323 9.60 8.63 -11.58
N GLY A 324 8.43 8.17 -12.04
CA GLY A 324 7.71 8.70 -13.18
C GLY A 324 8.13 8.02 -14.49
N ALA A 325 7.19 7.93 -15.43
CA ALA A 325 7.37 7.23 -16.71
C ALA A 325 8.61 7.67 -17.50
N ASP A 326 8.94 8.96 -17.44
CA ASP A 326 10.07 9.53 -18.21
C ASP A 326 11.44 9.32 -17.55
N LYS A 327 11.48 8.94 -16.25
CA LYS A 327 12.74 8.86 -15.49
C LYS A 327 13.10 7.45 -15.05
N VAL A 328 12.14 6.54 -14.96
CA VAL A 328 12.33 5.18 -14.42
C VAL A 328 13.44 4.43 -15.16
N ALA A 329 13.49 4.54 -16.49
CA ALA A 329 14.51 3.87 -17.33
C ALA A 329 15.95 4.32 -17.03
N LYS A 330 16.13 5.55 -16.57
CA LYS A 330 17.45 6.09 -16.20
C LYS A 330 17.82 5.80 -14.75
N LEU A 331 16.85 5.88 -13.85
CA LEU A 331 17.12 5.94 -12.40
C LEU A 331 17.06 4.58 -11.70
N LEU A 332 16.25 3.65 -12.17
CA LEU A 332 16.08 2.35 -11.53
C LEU A 332 17.28 1.39 -11.74
N PRO A 333 17.88 1.24 -12.94
CA PRO A 333 18.94 0.26 -13.17
C PRO A 333 20.16 0.41 -12.24
N PRO A 334 20.71 1.63 -11.98
CA PRO A 334 21.84 1.78 -11.07
C PRO A 334 21.54 1.31 -9.64
N LEU A 335 20.30 1.47 -9.16
CA LEU A 335 19.86 1.03 -7.83
C LEU A 335 19.80 -0.50 -7.77
N ILE A 336 19.24 -1.15 -8.79
CA ILE A 336 19.20 -2.62 -8.89
C ILE A 336 20.63 -3.20 -8.88
N ARG A 337 21.52 -2.65 -9.71
CA ARG A 337 22.92 -3.11 -9.78
C ARG A 337 23.66 -2.97 -8.45
N ALA A 338 23.44 -1.87 -7.73
CA ALA A 338 24.04 -1.66 -6.41
C ALA A 338 23.57 -2.72 -5.40
N ILE A 339 22.28 -2.98 -5.35
CA ILE A 339 21.69 -3.99 -4.46
C ILE A 339 22.19 -5.39 -4.79
N LYS A 340 22.25 -5.75 -6.09
CA LYS A 340 22.77 -7.05 -6.52
C LYS A 340 24.26 -7.22 -6.16
N ARG A 341 25.07 -6.20 -6.38
CA ARG A 341 26.53 -6.23 -6.06
C ARG A 341 26.77 -6.47 -4.57
N GLU A 342 25.94 -5.85 -3.70
CA GLU A 342 26.08 -5.97 -2.24
C GLU A 342 25.27 -7.13 -1.65
N GLY A 343 24.60 -7.94 -2.47
CA GLY A 343 23.82 -9.10 -2.03
C GLY A 343 22.68 -8.76 -1.05
N LYS A 344 22.06 -7.59 -1.21
CA LYS A 344 20.99 -7.16 -0.32
C LYS A 344 19.65 -7.79 -0.70
N SER A 345 18.93 -8.27 0.32
CA SER A 345 17.58 -8.84 0.17
C SER A 345 16.52 -7.76 0.36
N VAL A 346 15.79 -7.43 -0.69
CA VAL A 346 14.70 -6.45 -0.67
C VAL A 346 13.54 -6.90 -1.54
N VAL A 347 12.34 -6.41 -1.21
CA VAL A 347 11.19 -6.47 -2.11
C VAL A 347 11.14 -5.20 -2.95
N TRP A 348 11.06 -5.34 -4.27
CA TRP A 348 10.85 -4.21 -5.17
C TRP A 348 9.37 -4.03 -5.49
N THR A 349 8.86 -2.79 -5.43
CA THR A 349 7.51 -2.44 -5.90
C THR A 349 7.51 -1.17 -6.73
N CYS A 350 6.66 -1.12 -7.74
CA CYS A 350 6.42 0.07 -8.55
C CYS A 350 5.30 0.90 -7.95
N ASP A 351 5.55 2.18 -7.66
CA ASP A 351 4.56 3.21 -7.38
C ASP A 351 4.44 4.13 -8.60
N PRO A 352 3.60 3.82 -9.57
CA PRO A 352 3.47 4.60 -10.79
C PRO A 352 2.59 5.85 -10.61
N MET A 353 2.17 6.12 -9.38
CA MET A 353 1.24 7.20 -9.08
C MET A 353 1.95 8.53 -8.84
N HIS A 354 2.89 8.55 -7.88
CA HIS A 354 3.45 9.80 -7.35
C HIS A 354 4.42 10.49 -8.31
N GLY A 355 5.04 9.77 -9.24
CA GLY A 355 5.92 10.34 -10.27
C GLY A 355 5.17 10.94 -11.48
N ASN A 356 3.88 10.62 -11.64
CA ASN A 356 3.07 10.97 -12.81
C ASN A 356 1.90 11.92 -12.50
N THR A 357 1.96 12.63 -11.36
CA THR A 357 0.94 13.63 -11.01
C THR A 357 1.19 14.94 -11.76
N ILE A 358 0.16 15.43 -12.45
CA ILE A 358 0.16 16.71 -13.15
C ILE A 358 -0.97 17.60 -12.65
N LYS A 359 -0.96 18.87 -13.03
CA LYS A 359 -2.06 19.81 -12.81
C LYS A 359 -2.76 20.06 -14.15
N ALA A 360 -4.06 19.70 -14.23
CA ALA A 360 -4.90 19.95 -15.39
C ALA A 360 -5.18 21.45 -15.57
N ALA A 361 -5.59 21.83 -16.77
CA ALA A 361 -5.95 23.24 -17.09
C ALA A 361 -7.03 23.81 -16.16
N GLY A 362 -7.98 22.96 -15.70
CA GLY A 362 -9.02 23.32 -14.72
C GLY A 362 -8.54 23.45 -13.28
N GLY A 363 -7.22 23.35 -13.02
CA GLY A 363 -6.63 23.49 -11.68
C GLY A 363 -6.61 22.21 -10.84
N TYR A 364 -7.33 21.17 -11.21
CA TYR A 364 -7.32 19.87 -10.54
C TYR A 364 -5.98 19.15 -10.71
N LYS A 365 -5.53 18.47 -9.68
CA LYS A 365 -4.48 17.47 -9.84
C LYS A 365 -5.07 16.27 -10.56
N THR A 366 -4.30 15.65 -11.45
CA THR A 366 -4.68 14.39 -12.10
C THR A 366 -3.46 13.56 -12.43
N ARG A 367 -3.69 12.33 -12.86
CA ARG A 367 -2.66 11.40 -13.34
C ARG A 367 -3.10 10.80 -14.66
N PRO A 368 -2.37 11.05 -15.76
CA PRO A 368 -2.66 10.37 -17.02
C PRO A 368 -2.44 8.86 -16.87
N PHE A 369 -3.47 8.06 -17.13
CA PHE A 369 -3.46 6.62 -16.96
C PHE A 369 -2.41 5.93 -17.86
N ASP A 370 -2.20 6.45 -19.05
CA ASP A 370 -1.16 5.98 -19.97
C ASP A 370 0.26 6.17 -19.42
N LEU A 371 0.54 7.26 -18.69
CA LEU A 371 1.82 7.44 -18.02
C LEU A 371 2.01 6.45 -16.87
N ILE A 372 0.95 6.17 -16.11
CA ILE A 372 0.95 5.13 -15.08
C ILE A 372 1.33 3.78 -15.69
N MET A 373 0.70 3.44 -16.82
CA MET A 373 0.96 2.17 -17.50
C MET A 373 2.37 2.09 -18.06
N ARG A 374 2.87 3.16 -18.68
CA ARG A 374 4.25 3.24 -19.20
C ARG A 374 5.30 3.04 -18.11
N GLU A 375 5.10 3.62 -16.90
CA GLU A 375 6.03 3.41 -15.79
C GLU A 375 6.02 1.95 -15.31
N VAL A 376 4.82 1.35 -15.19
CA VAL A 376 4.67 -0.07 -14.82
C VAL A 376 5.37 -0.97 -15.85
N GLU A 377 5.11 -0.78 -17.13
CA GLU A 377 5.72 -1.59 -18.17
C GLU A 377 7.25 -1.47 -18.20
N ALA A 378 7.76 -0.24 -18.14
CA ALA A 378 9.19 0.03 -18.06
C ALA A 378 9.83 -0.61 -16.82
N TYR A 379 9.15 -0.55 -15.67
CA TYR A 379 9.61 -1.18 -14.43
C TYR A 379 9.81 -2.70 -14.60
N PHE A 380 8.85 -3.42 -15.17
CA PHE A 380 8.98 -4.86 -15.44
C PHE A 380 10.10 -5.17 -16.44
N ASP A 381 10.18 -4.40 -17.54
CA ASP A 381 11.21 -4.61 -18.58
C ASP A 381 12.63 -4.35 -18.03
N ILE A 382 12.80 -3.36 -17.14
CA ILE A 382 14.07 -3.07 -16.47
C ILE A 382 14.46 -4.22 -15.55
N HIS A 383 13.56 -4.69 -14.68
CA HIS A 383 13.84 -5.80 -13.78
C HIS A 383 14.25 -7.06 -14.55
N ARG A 384 13.57 -7.36 -15.64
CA ARG A 384 13.92 -8.48 -16.53
C ARG A 384 15.31 -8.30 -17.14
N SER A 385 15.64 -7.11 -17.66
CA SER A 385 16.94 -6.83 -18.29
C SER A 385 18.10 -6.85 -17.29
N GLU A 386 17.86 -6.43 -16.04
CA GLU A 386 18.87 -6.44 -14.96
C GLU A 386 18.93 -7.80 -14.24
N GLY A 387 18.11 -8.79 -14.62
CA GLY A 387 18.05 -10.10 -13.96
C GLY A 387 17.69 -10.00 -12.47
N SER A 388 16.69 -9.18 -12.17
CA SER A 388 16.09 -9.01 -10.84
C SER A 388 14.58 -9.23 -10.91
N HIS A 389 13.88 -9.31 -9.77
CA HIS A 389 12.46 -9.61 -9.73
C HIS A 389 11.62 -8.35 -9.52
N ALA A 390 10.62 -8.13 -10.40
CA ALA A 390 9.59 -7.11 -10.26
C ALA A 390 8.54 -7.57 -9.24
N GLY A 391 8.81 -7.34 -7.93
CA GLY A 391 8.09 -7.99 -6.84
C GLY A 391 6.66 -7.49 -6.61
N GLY A 392 6.28 -6.30 -7.10
CA GLY A 392 4.93 -5.81 -6.85
C GLY A 392 4.59 -4.45 -7.41
N VAL A 393 3.36 -4.01 -7.10
CA VAL A 393 2.85 -2.67 -7.39
C VAL A 393 2.27 -2.01 -6.13
N HIS A 394 2.39 -0.69 -6.05
CA HIS A 394 1.89 0.16 -4.97
C HIS A 394 1.06 1.28 -5.57
N VAL A 395 -0.27 1.24 -5.44
CA VAL A 395 -1.18 2.13 -6.16
C VAL A 395 -2.15 2.89 -5.24
N GLU A 396 -2.47 4.11 -5.60
CA GLU A 396 -3.56 4.86 -4.97
C GLU A 396 -4.84 4.59 -5.74
N MET A 397 -5.81 3.95 -5.10
CA MET A 397 -7.05 3.49 -5.71
C MET A 397 -8.23 3.52 -4.74
N THR A 398 -9.43 3.53 -5.30
CA THR A 398 -10.67 3.44 -4.54
C THR A 398 -11.65 2.47 -5.21
N GLY A 399 -12.57 1.91 -4.44
CA GLY A 399 -13.71 1.13 -4.95
C GLY A 399 -14.82 1.99 -5.56
N GLN A 400 -14.70 3.30 -5.52
CA GLN A 400 -15.72 4.24 -6.00
C GLN A 400 -15.54 4.56 -7.50
N ASN A 401 -16.62 5.08 -8.11
CA ASN A 401 -16.61 5.52 -9.51
C ASN A 401 -16.14 6.99 -9.62
N VAL A 402 -14.92 7.28 -9.19
CA VAL A 402 -14.35 8.63 -9.25
C VAL A 402 -13.79 8.96 -10.63
N THR A 403 -13.66 10.26 -10.93
CA THR A 403 -13.05 10.80 -12.15
C THR A 403 -11.78 11.61 -11.83
N GLU A 404 -10.88 11.05 -11.02
CA GLU A 404 -9.69 11.75 -10.51
C GLU A 404 -8.47 11.59 -11.43
N CYS A 405 -8.34 10.45 -12.14
CA CYS A 405 -7.28 10.17 -13.11
C CYS A 405 -7.83 10.21 -14.54
N VAL A 406 -7.17 10.93 -15.44
CA VAL A 406 -7.57 11.00 -16.86
C VAL A 406 -7.16 9.74 -17.61
N GLY A 407 -7.96 9.34 -18.62
CA GLY A 407 -7.73 8.16 -19.43
C GLY A 407 -8.43 6.91 -18.90
N GLY A 408 -7.89 5.74 -19.28
CA GLY A 408 -8.51 4.44 -19.02
C GLY A 408 -9.62 4.12 -20.02
N SER A 409 -10.19 2.91 -19.94
CA SER A 409 -11.18 2.39 -20.90
C SER A 409 -12.47 3.22 -21.00
N LYS A 410 -12.81 3.98 -19.95
CA LYS A 410 -13.92 4.94 -19.93
C LYS A 410 -13.56 6.33 -20.42
N ALA A 411 -12.32 6.53 -20.90
CA ALA A 411 -11.83 7.77 -21.51
C ALA A 411 -12.14 9.03 -20.67
N VAL A 412 -11.84 8.99 -19.36
CA VAL A 412 -11.98 10.17 -18.49
C VAL A 412 -11.13 11.31 -19.07
N THR A 413 -11.72 12.48 -19.31
CA THR A 413 -11.04 13.66 -19.85
C THR A 413 -10.81 14.70 -18.75
N GLU A 414 -9.95 15.71 -18.99
CA GLU A 414 -9.76 16.82 -18.04
C GLU A 414 -11.07 17.57 -17.74
N THR A 415 -12.00 17.62 -18.68
CA THR A 415 -13.31 18.26 -18.51
C THR A 415 -14.25 17.46 -17.59
N ASN A 416 -14.02 16.15 -17.44
CA ASN A 416 -14.82 15.29 -16.56
C ASN A 416 -14.28 15.22 -15.13
N LEU A 417 -13.09 15.78 -14.84
CA LEU A 417 -12.49 15.67 -13.51
C LEU A 417 -13.42 16.17 -12.41
N SER A 418 -14.14 17.28 -12.64
CA SER A 418 -15.07 17.87 -11.66
C SER A 418 -16.30 17.02 -11.37
N ASP A 419 -16.66 16.04 -12.22
CA ASP A 419 -17.91 15.30 -12.09
C ASP A 419 -17.96 14.45 -10.80
N ARG A 420 -16.85 13.81 -10.45
CA ARG A 420 -16.70 12.95 -9.26
C ARG A 420 -15.28 13.00 -8.71
N TYR A 421 -14.80 14.20 -8.42
CA TYR A 421 -13.49 14.42 -7.81
C TYR A 421 -13.64 14.44 -6.29
N HIS A 422 -13.41 13.32 -5.63
CA HIS A 422 -13.71 13.14 -4.20
C HIS A 422 -12.47 13.21 -3.33
N THR A 423 -11.27 13.03 -3.88
CA THR A 423 -10.04 13.05 -3.07
C THR A 423 -9.78 14.44 -2.47
N HIS A 424 -9.39 14.47 -1.21
CA HIS A 424 -8.90 15.67 -0.52
C HIS A 424 -7.39 15.88 -0.72
N CYS A 425 -6.68 14.92 -1.33
CA CYS A 425 -5.23 14.94 -1.49
C CYS A 425 -4.80 14.75 -2.94
N ASP A 426 -4.38 13.55 -3.30
CA ASP A 426 -3.91 13.23 -4.65
C ASP A 426 -4.88 12.27 -5.36
N PRO A 427 -4.96 12.34 -6.70
CA PRO A 427 -5.92 11.57 -7.49
C PRO A 427 -5.72 10.07 -7.35
N ARG A 428 -6.83 9.33 -7.28
CA ARG A 428 -6.89 7.87 -7.16
C ARG A 428 -7.40 7.24 -8.45
N LEU A 429 -6.96 6.03 -8.75
CA LEU A 429 -7.59 5.18 -9.76
C LEU A 429 -9.00 4.79 -9.28
N ASN A 430 -9.99 4.85 -10.15
CA ASN A 430 -11.29 4.23 -9.90
C ASN A 430 -11.20 2.70 -10.07
N ALA A 431 -12.30 2.00 -9.76
CA ALA A 431 -12.32 0.54 -9.82
C ALA A 431 -12.05 -0.01 -11.24
N ASP A 432 -12.52 0.68 -12.29
CA ASP A 432 -12.30 0.26 -13.67
C ASP A 432 -10.84 0.37 -14.08
N GLN A 433 -10.21 1.53 -13.82
CA GLN A 433 -8.79 1.75 -14.06
C GLN A 433 -7.90 0.81 -13.24
N SER A 434 -8.29 0.51 -12.00
CA SER A 434 -7.58 -0.44 -11.13
C SER A 434 -7.59 -1.85 -11.69
N LEU A 435 -8.73 -2.28 -12.23
CA LEU A 435 -8.87 -3.59 -12.85
C LEU A 435 -8.11 -3.66 -14.20
N GLU A 436 -8.14 -2.60 -14.99
CA GLU A 436 -7.37 -2.48 -16.22
C GLU A 436 -5.85 -2.56 -15.95
N LEU A 437 -5.36 -1.86 -14.93
CA LEU A 437 -3.98 -1.99 -14.43
C LEU A 437 -3.65 -3.44 -14.09
N ALA A 438 -4.53 -4.13 -13.34
CA ALA A 438 -4.30 -5.52 -12.97
C ALA A 438 -4.16 -6.44 -14.20
N PHE A 439 -4.94 -6.23 -15.25
CA PHE A 439 -4.81 -7.00 -16.49
C PHE A 439 -3.50 -6.75 -17.20
N ILE A 440 -3.03 -5.49 -17.25
CA ILE A 440 -1.74 -5.17 -17.89
C ILE A 440 -0.57 -5.80 -17.11
N VAL A 441 -0.59 -5.68 -15.78
CA VAL A 441 0.40 -6.37 -14.93
C VAL A 441 0.33 -7.88 -15.11
N SER A 442 -0.88 -8.44 -15.22
CA SER A 442 -1.10 -9.88 -15.39
C SER A 442 -0.46 -10.44 -16.66
N GLU A 443 -0.48 -9.68 -17.76
CA GLU A 443 0.19 -10.06 -19.02
C GLU A 443 1.71 -10.13 -18.87
N ARG A 444 2.30 -9.23 -18.05
CA ARG A 444 3.73 -9.26 -17.73
C ARG A 444 4.08 -10.47 -16.86
N LEU A 445 3.29 -10.75 -15.81
CA LEU A 445 3.49 -11.93 -14.97
C LEU A 445 3.34 -13.24 -15.74
N LYS A 446 2.39 -13.32 -16.67
CA LYS A 446 2.22 -14.48 -17.55
C LYS A 446 3.46 -14.74 -18.40
N ARG A 447 4.02 -13.70 -19.04
CA ARG A 447 5.25 -13.80 -19.82
C ARG A 447 6.45 -14.25 -18.97
N GLU A 448 6.57 -13.75 -17.75
CA GLU A 448 7.63 -14.18 -16.83
C GLU A 448 7.47 -15.66 -16.44
N ARG A 449 6.24 -16.11 -16.16
CA ARG A 449 5.95 -17.50 -15.87
C ARG A 449 6.28 -18.43 -17.04
N GLU A 450 5.87 -18.08 -18.26
CA GLU A 450 6.11 -18.88 -19.46
C GLU A 450 7.59 -18.96 -19.83
N GLY A 451 8.42 -18.02 -19.41
CA GLY A 451 9.88 -18.05 -19.57
C GLY A 451 10.63 -18.82 -18.46
N ARG A 452 9.95 -19.30 -17.42
CA ARG A 452 10.56 -20.13 -16.36
C ARG A 452 10.49 -21.60 -16.71
N PRO A 453 11.51 -22.43 -16.35
CA PRO A 453 11.37 -23.88 -16.42
C PRO A 453 10.22 -24.33 -15.50
N GLU A 454 9.45 -25.31 -15.96
CA GLU A 454 8.39 -25.91 -15.12
C GLU A 454 9.01 -26.44 -13.82
N PRO A 455 8.36 -26.18 -12.65
CA PRO A 455 8.82 -26.78 -11.40
C PRO A 455 8.75 -28.30 -11.54
N GLU A 456 9.83 -29.01 -11.23
CA GLU A 456 9.82 -30.47 -11.15
C GLU A 456 8.74 -30.88 -10.15
N ILE A 457 7.68 -31.51 -10.65
CA ILE A 457 6.67 -32.13 -9.80
C ILE A 457 7.34 -33.33 -9.13
N SER A 458 7.88 -33.11 -7.94
CA SER A 458 8.31 -34.24 -7.09
C SER A 458 7.06 -35.04 -6.72
N ILE A 459 6.78 -36.06 -7.47
CA ILE A 459 5.86 -37.12 -7.04
C ILE A 459 6.59 -37.82 -5.92
N ALA A 460 6.33 -37.40 -4.67
CA ALA A 460 6.72 -38.20 -3.51
C ALA A 460 6.08 -39.55 -3.69
N ALA A 461 6.90 -40.54 -4.05
CA ALA A 461 6.48 -41.96 -4.02
C ALA A 461 6.09 -42.26 -2.56
N GLY A 462 4.79 -42.43 -2.33
CA GLY A 462 4.29 -42.87 -1.06
C GLY A 462 4.80 -44.30 -0.83
N GLU A 463 5.55 -44.49 0.23
CA GLU A 463 5.70 -45.75 0.93
C GLU A 463 4.60 -45.87 2.00
#